data_7152e807c4c59fe2f8498bdfd7ee219a
#
_entry.id   7152e807c4c59fe2f8498bdfd7ee219a
#
_cell.length_a   1.000
_cell.length_b   1.000
_cell.length_c   1.000
_cell.angle_alpha   90.00
_cell.angle_beta   90.00
_cell.angle_gamma   90.00
#
_symmetry.space_group_name_H-M   'P 1'
#
loop_
_entity.id
_entity.type
_entity.pdbx_description
1 polymer ?
#
loop_
_entity_poly.entity_id
_entity_poly.type
_entity_poly.pdbx_seq_one_letter_code
_entity_poly.pdbx_strand_id
1 'polypeptide(L)'
;PDSLFRKALADLEIKVTFNADTAQYLPHGEETLTSHDLASIVDMEPDGTVTVDEKVLREKVSKWAESYSKKDAPFLFDSWVKGLTEIDFVTCDYQIDAQSLAEQIRAQLLTMQSGTVSAEAVCYDKDGKPFSLGDSYIEVDFDNQQMTFIKDGRLVVNTNVVTGALNGHQTPTGLYETHGKEHDVWLKGDDYLVFVKYWVSVVGDIIGLHDASWRENFGASFYVYGGSHGCVNTPEEAMALIWNLAEDGTPVLMHGANEWYEPANGNPRETKDPARGTTSKVTVPNGTRVLEPGSSRIEIQPDDVVPFALPKEAGQDEDPPTNTTDTAKPVS
;
A
#
# COMPACT_ATOMS: atom_id res chain seq x y z
N PRO A 1 36.93 16.95 34.38
CA PRO A 1 35.72 16.68 33.59
C PRO A 1 35.78 17.30 32.19
N ASP A 2 36.10 18.61 32.08
CA ASP A 2 36.12 19.33 30.80
C ASP A 2 37.06 18.73 29.75
N SER A 3 38.27 18.28 30.12
CA SER A 3 39.20 17.68 29.20
C SER A 3 38.75 16.28 28.67
N LEU A 4 38.00 15.52 29.46
CA LEU A 4 37.44 14.24 29.06
C LEU A 4 36.24 14.44 28.14
N PHE A 5 35.42 15.39 28.47
CA PHE A 5 34.28 15.78 27.62
C PHE A 5 34.74 16.25 26.22
N ARG A 6 35.72 17.18 26.18
CA ARG A 6 36.26 17.65 24.91
C ARG A 6 36.91 16.55 24.09
N LYS A 7 37.54 15.58 24.73
CA LYS A 7 38.06 14.43 24.05
C LYS A 7 36.96 13.52 23.52
N ALA A 8 35.95 13.23 24.34
CA ALA A 8 34.82 12.42 23.92
C ALA A 8 34.05 13.09 22.76
N LEU A 9 33.87 14.42 22.83
CA LEU A 9 33.25 15.18 21.76
C LEU A 9 34.09 15.14 20.47
N ALA A 10 35.43 15.23 20.58
CA ALA A 10 36.31 15.20 19.42
C ALA A 10 36.26 13.83 18.67
N ASP A 11 35.99 12.77 19.41
CA ASP A 11 35.90 11.40 18.88
C ASP A 11 34.45 11.02 18.51
N LEU A 12 33.47 11.92 18.74
CA LEU A 12 32.06 11.62 18.50
C LEU A 12 31.72 11.77 17.02
N GLU A 13 31.18 10.71 16.45
CA GLU A 13 30.67 10.64 15.08
C GLU A 13 29.26 10.05 15.08
N ILE A 14 28.32 10.79 14.48
CA ILE A 14 26.96 10.31 14.26
C ILE A 14 26.75 10.17 12.75
N LYS A 15 26.61 8.94 12.28
CA LYS A 15 26.28 8.66 10.88
C LYS A 15 24.79 8.80 10.67
N VAL A 16 24.42 9.56 9.65
CA VAL A 16 23.04 9.66 9.19
C VAL A 16 22.91 8.83 7.92
N THR A 17 22.09 7.81 7.98
CA THR A 17 21.75 6.97 6.84
C THR A 17 20.33 7.30 6.38
N PHE A 18 20.09 7.18 5.09
CA PHE A 18 18.74 7.29 4.51
C PHE A 18 18.15 5.89 4.37
N ASN A 19 16.88 5.74 4.67
CA ASN A 19 16.24 4.48 4.42
C ASN A 19 16.15 4.23 2.89
N ALA A 20 16.20 2.96 2.49
CA ALA A 20 16.30 2.57 1.08
C ALA A 20 15.11 3.06 0.25
N ASP A 21 13.92 3.13 0.85
CA ASP A 21 12.66 3.45 0.17
C ASP A 21 12.59 4.92 -0.25
N THR A 22 13.19 5.80 0.55
CA THR A 22 13.24 7.24 0.30
C THR A 22 14.50 7.67 -0.44
N ALA A 23 15.53 6.83 -0.43
CA ALA A 23 16.79 7.08 -1.13
C ALA A 23 16.61 7.26 -2.64
N GLN A 24 15.53 6.72 -3.23
CA GLN A 24 15.26 6.86 -4.66
C GLN A 24 15.01 8.32 -5.08
N TYR A 25 14.36 9.11 -4.24
CA TYR A 25 14.01 10.51 -4.55
C TYR A 25 14.92 11.53 -3.87
N LEU A 26 15.64 11.11 -2.86
CA LEU A 26 16.54 11.99 -2.13
C LEU A 26 17.99 11.74 -2.56
N PRO A 27 18.85 12.78 -2.54
CA PRO A 27 20.27 12.60 -2.84
C PRO A 27 20.86 11.52 -1.93
N HIS A 28 21.58 10.56 -2.52
CA HIS A 28 22.14 9.43 -1.79
C HIS A 28 23.42 9.83 -1.08
N GLY A 29 23.60 9.33 0.12
CA GLY A 29 24.85 9.38 0.83
C GLY A 29 24.69 9.00 2.29
N GLU A 30 25.75 8.48 2.87
CA GLU A 30 25.93 8.53 4.31
C GLU A 30 26.49 9.90 4.63
N GLU A 31 25.84 10.65 5.51
CA GLU A 31 26.41 11.84 6.09
C GLU A 31 26.93 11.54 7.49
N THR A 32 28.06 12.14 7.84
CA THR A 32 28.63 11.99 9.17
C THR A 32 28.66 13.36 9.87
N LEU A 33 27.92 13.46 10.95
CA LEU A 33 28.01 14.59 11.86
C LEU A 33 29.22 14.41 12.76
N THR A 34 30.16 15.34 12.65
CA THR A 34 31.40 15.32 13.43
C THR A 34 31.31 16.29 14.62
N SER A 35 32.34 16.26 15.45
CA SER A 35 32.48 17.21 16.56
C SER A 35 32.31 18.68 16.15
N HIS A 36 32.71 19.04 14.92
CA HIS A 36 32.52 20.39 14.40
C HIS A 36 31.04 20.76 14.27
N ASP A 37 30.22 19.84 13.81
CA ASP A 37 28.78 20.04 13.63
C ASP A 37 28.05 20.06 14.98
N LEU A 38 28.52 19.27 15.93
CA LEU A 38 27.88 18.99 17.21
C LEU A 38 28.32 19.93 18.34
N ALA A 39 29.49 20.56 18.22
CA ALA A 39 30.09 21.38 19.28
C ALA A 39 29.23 22.57 19.76
N SER A 40 28.29 23.03 18.92
CA SER A 40 27.39 24.13 19.31
C SER A 40 26.03 23.64 19.83
N ILE A 41 25.85 22.31 19.90
CA ILE A 41 24.59 21.66 20.26
C ILE A 41 24.70 21.03 21.64
N VAL A 42 25.88 20.51 21.99
CA VAL A 42 26.08 19.75 23.23
C VAL A 42 27.06 20.48 24.15
N ASP A 43 26.75 20.50 25.43
CA ASP A 43 27.60 21.06 26.50
C ASP A 43 27.60 20.14 27.73
N MET A 44 28.45 20.42 28.67
CA MET A 44 28.55 19.67 29.90
C MET A 44 28.51 20.61 31.11
N GLU A 45 27.58 20.33 31.99
CA GLU A 45 27.43 21.03 33.26
C GLU A 45 28.61 20.74 34.22
N PRO A 46 28.85 21.62 35.21
CA PRO A 46 29.94 21.42 36.18
C PRO A 46 29.88 20.09 36.96
N ASP A 47 28.70 19.50 37.10
CA ASP A 47 28.48 18.20 37.74
C ASP A 47 28.77 17.01 36.84
N GLY A 48 29.09 17.25 35.56
CA GLY A 48 29.38 16.24 34.56
C GLY A 48 28.17 15.80 33.74
N THR A 49 26.99 16.42 33.94
CA THR A 49 25.79 16.14 33.15
C THR A 49 25.95 16.71 31.74
N VAL A 50 25.74 15.87 30.75
CA VAL A 50 25.68 16.30 29.33
C VAL A 50 24.32 16.93 29.05
N THR A 51 24.34 18.10 28.46
CA THR A 51 23.12 18.83 28.05
C THR A 51 23.11 19.06 26.55
N VAL A 52 21.92 19.15 25.97
CA VAL A 52 21.70 19.38 24.55
C VAL A 52 20.86 20.65 24.38
N ASP A 53 21.33 21.58 23.59
CA ASP A 53 20.54 22.73 23.16
C ASP A 53 19.51 22.28 22.12
N GLU A 54 18.32 21.93 22.58
CA GLU A 54 17.19 21.42 21.79
C GLU A 54 16.83 22.39 20.64
N LYS A 55 16.91 23.69 20.89
CA LYS A 55 16.53 24.68 19.89
C LYS A 55 17.56 24.70 18.76
N VAL A 56 18.83 24.77 19.09
CA VAL A 56 19.92 24.77 18.11
C VAL A 56 19.94 23.45 17.34
N LEU A 57 19.74 22.33 18.02
CA LEU A 57 19.66 21.02 17.36
C LEU A 57 18.54 20.98 16.33
N ARG A 58 17.31 21.34 16.73
CA ARG A 58 16.14 21.34 15.82
C ARG A 58 16.32 22.28 14.64
N GLU A 59 16.82 23.48 14.87
CA GLU A 59 17.07 24.45 13.79
C GLU A 59 18.09 23.92 12.77
N LYS A 60 19.19 23.32 13.24
CA LYS A 60 20.20 22.72 12.35
C LYS A 60 19.68 21.52 11.58
N VAL A 61 19.00 20.61 12.26
CA VAL A 61 18.43 19.41 11.62
C VAL A 61 17.35 19.79 10.61
N SER A 62 16.45 20.73 10.94
CA SER A 62 15.44 21.20 10.00
C SER A 62 16.05 21.81 8.74
N LYS A 63 17.05 22.70 8.92
CA LYS A 63 17.73 23.32 7.78
C LYS A 63 18.46 22.30 6.91
N TRP A 64 19.07 21.30 7.52
CA TRP A 64 19.70 20.20 6.81
C TRP A 64 18.66 19.35 6.08
N ALA A 65 17.57 18.98 6.75
CA ALA A 65 16.48 18.19 6.19
C ALA A 65 15.83 18.86 4.96
N GLU A 66 15.66 20.21 4.99
CA GLU A 66 15.14 20.97 3.85
C GLU A 66 15.97 20.79 2.57
N SER A 67 17.29 20.60 2.69
CA SER A 67 18.17 20.37 1.54
C SER A 67 17.94 19.06 0.82
N TYR A 68 17.24 18.11 1.47
CA TYR A 68 16.90 16.79 0.96
C TYR A 68 15.41 16.64 0.62
N SER A 69 14.71 17.74 0.36
CA SER A 69 13.31 17.69 -0.06
C SER A 69 13.19 17.43 -1.56
N LYS A 70 12.11 16.74 -1.97
CA LYS A 70 11.74 16.52 -3.36
C LYS A 70 10.25 16.79 -3.53
N LYS A 71 9.92 17.76 -4.39
CA LYS A 71 8.54 18.13 -4.67
C LYS A 71 7.98 17.43 -5.89
N ASP A 72 6.67 17.30 -5.91
CA ASP A 72 5.90 16.74 -7.03
C ASP A 72 6.45 15.40 -7.53
N ALA A 73 6.92 14.55 -6.64
CA ALA A 73 7.40 13.23 -6.98
C ALA A 73 6.25 12.21 -6.97
N PRO A 74 6.31 11.13 -7.77
CA PRO A 74 5.38 10.03 -7.66
C PRO A 74 5.32 9.45 -6.24
N PHE A 75 4.15 8.99 -5.81
CA PHE A 75 4.03 8.29 -4.54
C PHE A 75 4.73 6.93 -4.62
N LEU A 76 5.69 6.70 -3.71
CA LEU A 76 6.34 5.40 -3.56
C LEU A 76 5.48 4.50 -2.68
N PHE A 77 4.91 3.52 -3.32
CA PHE A 77 4.10 2.50 -2.69
C PHE A 77 4.86 1.19 -2.61
N ASP A 78 4.96 0.63 -1.42
CA ASP A 78 5.50 -0.70 -1.25
C ASP A 78 4.39 -1.73 -1.51
N SER A 79 4.24 -2.08 -2.78
CA SER A 79 3.26 -3.05 -3.27
C SER A 79 3.54 -4.44 -2.70
N TRP A 80 2.51 -5.09 -2.22
CA TRP A 80 2.61 -6.48 -1.78
C TRP A 80 3.05 -7.43 -2.90
N VAL A 81 2.67 -7.12 -4.13
CA VAL A 81 2.90 -7.97 -5.30
C VAL A 81 4.24 -7.67 -5.97
N LYS A 82 4.57 -6.38 -6.11
CA LYS A 82 5.72 -5.90 -6.90
C LYS A 82 6.89 -5.39 -6.07
N GLY A 83 6.68 -5.15 -4.77
CA GLY A 83 7.61 -4.37 -3.95
C GLY A 83 7.50 -2.88 -4.28
N LEU A 84 8.57 -2.13 -4.09
CA LEU A 84 8.58 -0.69 -4.25
C LEU A 84 8.15 -0.26 -5.66
N THR A 85 7.05 0.46 -5.75
CA THR A 85 6.37 0.82 -7.00
C THR A 85 6.03 2.31 -7.01
N GLU A 86 6.31 2.98 -8.11
CA GLU A 86 5.93 4.38 -8.33
C GLU A 86 4.46 4.46 -8.77
N ILE A 87 3.71 5.34 -8.11
CA ILE A 87 2.30 5.64 -8.41
C ILE A 87 2.23 7.08 -8.93
N ASP A 88 2.28 7.25 -10.24
CA ASP A 88 2.43 8.54 -10.93
C ASP A 88 1.21 9.44 -10.86
N PHE A 89 0.03 8.88 -10.65
CA PHE A 89 -1.21 9.65 -10.49
C PHE A 89 -1.45 10.14 -9.04
N VAL A 90 -0.56 9.79 -8.10
CA VAL A 90 -0.49 10.33 -6.75
C VAL A 90 0.86 11.01 -6.57
N THR A 91 0.85 12.32 -6.37
CA THR A 91 2.09 13.10 -6.19
C THR A 91 2.31 13.46 -4.74
N CYS A 92 3.56 13.45 -4.34
CA CYS A 92 4.04 13.73 -3.01
C CYS A 92 5.13 14.80 -2.99
N ASP A 93 5.13 15.58 -1.94
CA ASP A 93 6.30 16.33 -1.51
C ASP A 93 7.04 15.51 -0.44
N TYR A 94 8.19 14.93 -0.80
CA TYR A 94 9.01 14.21 0.15
C TYR A 94 9.89 15.15 0.95
N GLN A 95 9.87 14.99 2.26
CA GLN A 95 10.68 15.73 3.21
C GLN A 95 11.22 14.78 4.28
N ILE A 96 12.43 15.04 4.77
CA ILE A 96 12.95 14.29 5.92
C ILE A 96 12.14 14.65 7.16
N ASP A 97 11.77 13.65 7.95
CA ASP A 97 11.23 13.84 9.30
C ASP A 97 12.31 14.41 10.22
N ALA A 98 12.43 15.74 10.19
CA ALA A 98 13.42 16.46 10.97
C ALA A 98 13.21 16.30 12.49
N GLN A 99 11.97 16.08 12.94
CA GLN A 99 11.69 15.90 14.35
C GLN A 99 12.22 14.54 14.83
N SER A 100 11.84 13.46 14.16
CA SER A 100 12.32 12.12 14.49
C SER A 100 13.84 12.02 14.42
N LEU A 101 14.44 12.60 13.38
CA LEU A 101 15.89 12.63 13.22
C LEU A 101 16.57 13.42 14.35
N ALA A 102 16.04 14.58 14.74
CA ALA A 102 16.59 15.36 15.87
C ALA A 102 16.51 14.58 17.19
N GLU A 103 15.43 13.85 17.43
CA GLU A 103 15.28 13.02 18.63
C GLU A 103 16.29 11.87 18.67
N GLN A 104 16.55 11.20 17.54
CA GLN A 104 17.58 10.16 17.43
C GLN A 104 18.99 10.74 17.68
N ILE A 105 19.32 11.87 17.05
CA ILE A 105 20.62 12.54 17.27
C ILE A 105 20.76 12.96 18.73
N ARG A 106 19.72 13.53 19.33
CA ARG A 106 19.71 13.90 20.74
C ARG A 106 20.04 12.72 21.67
N ALA A 107 19.44 11.57 21.40
CA ALA A 107 19.70 10.37 22.20
C ALA A 107 21.16 9.96 22.16
N GLN A 108 21.81 10.03 20.99
CA GLN A 108 23.25 9.76 20.83
C GLN A 108 24.11 10.80 21.58
N LEU A 109 23.76 12.08 21.46
CA LEU A 109 24.48 13.16 22.13
C LEU A 109 24.47 13.03 23.64
N LEU A 110 23.31 12.72 24.25
CA LEU A 110 23.19 12.55 25.70
C LEU A 110 24.05 11.41 26.26
N THR A 111 24.30 10.39 25.46
CA THR A 111 25.16 9.26 25.85
C THR A 111 26.62 9.44 25.44
N MET A 112 26.93 10.47 24.64
CA MET A 112 28.25 10.72 24.07
C MET A 112 28.83 9.48 23.36
N GLN A 113 27.94 8.76 22.66
CA GLN A 113 28.31 7.55 21.91
C GLN A 113 28.16 7.77 20.42
N SER A 114 29.19 7.41 19.67
CA SER A 114 29.10 7.36 18.22
C SER A 114 28.08 6.28 17.80
N GLY A 115 27.35 6.54 16.74
CA GLY A 115 26.30 5.64 16.28
C GLY A 115 25.75 5.99 14.93
N THR A 116 24.73 5.26 14.52
CA THR A 116 24.00 5.50 13.27
C THR A 116 22.55 5.86 13.60
N VAL A 117 22.04 6.87 12.93
CA VAL A 117 20.63 7.29 12.96
C VAL A 117 20.03 7.19 11.55
N SER A 118 18.75 6.97 11.45
CA SER A 118 18.04 6.86 10.18
C SER A 118 17.25 8.13 9.89
N ALA A 119 17.54 8.76 8.77
CA ALA A 119 16.72 9.83 8.22
C ALA A 119 15.60 9.20 7.39
N GLU A 120 14.38 9.36 7.88
CA GLU A 120 13.19 8.87 7.20
C GLU A 120 12.53 10.01 6.43
N ALA A 121 12.15 9.77 5.18
CA ALA A 121 11.36 10.71 4.44
C ALA A 121 9.87 10.41 4.60
N VAL A 122 9.10 11.47 4.72
CA VAL A 122 7.64 11.44 4.76
C VAL A 122 7.13 12.06 3.48
N CYS A 123 6.17 11.40 2.86
CA CYS A 123 5.38 11.97 1.77
C CYS A 123 4.33 12.90 2.38
N TYR A 124 4.24 14.11 1.85
CA TYR A 124 3.20 15.07 2.17
C TYR A 124 2.31 15.29 0.96
N ASP A 125 1.01 15.39 1.19
CA ASP A 125 0.04 15.75 0.16
C ASP A 125 0.14 17.25 -0.19
N LYS A 126 -0.64 17.68 -1.18
CA LYS A 126 -0.73 19.09 -1.62
C LYS A 126 -1.20 20.07 -0.53
N ASP A 127 -1.81 19.56 0.53
CA ASP A 127 -2.28 20.34 1.67
C ASP A 127 -1.23 20.37 2.80
N GLY A 128 -0.08 19.75 2.59
CA GLY A 128 1.04 19.68 3.54
C GLY A 128 0.79 18.70 4.69
N LYS A 129 -0.09 17.72 4.50
CA LYS A 129 -0.35 16.67 5.51
C LYS A 129 0.41 15.41 5.13
N PRO A 130 0.93 14.67 6.13
CA PRO A 130 1.51 13.36 5.88
C PRO A 130 0.51 12.46 5.16
N PHE A 131 0.96 11.87 4.06
CA PHE A 131 0.17 11.00 3.22
C PHE A 131 0.69 9.56 3.28
N SER A 132 -0.21 8.63 3.48
CA SER A 132 0.00 7.19 3.37
C SER A 132 -1.35 6.50 3.12
N LEU A 133 -1.35 5.27 2.67
CA LEU A 133 -2.57 4.45 2.61
C LEU A 133 -3.03 3.95 3.99
N GLY A 134 -2.24 4.21 5.03
CA GLY A 134 -2.50 3.70 6.38
C GLY A 134 -2.24 2.21 6.50
N ASP A 135 -2.69 1.64 7.62
CA ASP A 135 -2.50 0.22 7.95
C ASP A 135 -3.61 -0.69 7.39
N SER A 136 -4.64 -0.10 6.79
CA SER A 136 -5.75 -0.85 6.20
C SER A 136 -6.05 -0.31 4.81
N TYR A 137 -5.84 -1.13 3.78
CA TYR A 137 -6.07 -0.74 2.38
C TYR A 137 -6.25 -1.96 1.49
N ILE A 138 -6.81 -1.75 0.32
CA ILE A 138 -6.91 -2.73 -0.76
C ILE A 138 -6.01 -2.26 -1.91
N GLU A 139 -5.18 -3.16 -2.41
CA GLU A 139 -4.39 -2.98 -3.62
C GLU A 139 -4.96 -3.84 -4.73
N VAL A 140 -5.16 -3.28 -5.93
CA VAL A 140 -5.48 -4.02 -7.15
C VAL A 140 -4.40 -3.74 -8.19
N ASP A 141 -3.56 -4.74 -8.43
CA ASP A 141 -2.48 -4.70 -9.41
C ASP A 141 -2.97 -5.26 -10.75
N PHE A 142 -3.14 -4.39 -11.73
CA PHE A 142 -3.63 -4.77 -13.05
C PHE A 142 -2.62 -5.57 -13.86
N ASP A 143 -1.32 -5.33 -13.68
CA ASP A 143 -0.27 -6.04 -14.42
C ASP A 143 -0.23 -7.52 -14.06
N ASN A 144 -0.47 -7.83 -12.79
CA ASN A 144 -0.47 -9.19 -12.27
C ASN A 144 -1.88 -9.77 -12.09
N GLN A 145 -2.92 -8.94 -12.30
CA GLN A 145 -4.31 -9.34 -12.05
C GLN A 145 -4.47 -9.93 -10.65
N GLN A 146 -3.93 -9.22 -9.67
CA GLN A 146 -3.98 -9.61 -8.27
C GLN A 146 -4.60 -8.51 -7.42
N MET A 147 -5.28 -8.94 -6.36
CA MET A 147 -5.80 -8.05 -5.33
C MET A 147 -5.31 -8.49 -3.97
N THR A 148 -4.86 -7.51 -3.21
CA THR A 148 -4.37 -7.69 -1.85
C THR A 148 -5.20 -6.83 -0.90
N PHE A 149 -5.60 -7.38 0.23
CA PHE A 149 -6.23 -6.62 1.30
C PHE A 149 -5.39 -6.70 2.56
N ILE A 150 -4.91 -5.54 2.99
CA ILE A 150 -4.23 -5.35 4.28
C ILE A 150 -5.24 -4.76 5.26
N LYS A 151 -5.35 -5.31 6.45
CA LYS A 151 -6.16 -4.80 7.55
C LYS A 151 -5.32 -4.73 8.81
N ASP A 152 -5.27 -3.54 9.43
CA ASP A 152 -4.48 -3.29 10.65
C ASP A 152 -3.02 -3.75 10.52
N GLY A 153 -2.39 -3.44 9.37
CA GLY A 153 -1.02 -3.80 9.04
C GLY A 153 -0.80 -5.28 8.69
N ARG A 154 -1.87 -6.09 8.55
CA ARG A 154 -1.79 -7.54 8.30
C ARG A 154 -2.40 -7.92 6.97
N LEU A 155 -1.77 -8.87 6.30
CA LEU A 155 -2.33 -9.46 5.08
C LEU A 155 -3.56 -10.31 5.40
N VAL A 156 -4.72 -9.90 4.89
CA VAL A 156 -5.98 -10.64 5.01
C VAL A 156 -6.27 -11.47 3.77
N VAL A 157 -6.13 -10.85 2.60
CA VAL A 157 -6.39 -11.50 1.31
C VAL A 157 -5.25 -11.19 0.35
N ASN A 158 -4.79 -12.21 -0.36
CA ASN A 158 -4.01 -12.08 -1.58
C ASN A 158 -4.58 -13.08 -2.60
N THR A 159 -5.20 -12.58 -3.67
CA THR A 159 -5.94 -13.40 -4.62
C THR A 159 -5.80 -12.90 -6.04
N ASN A 160 -5.86 -13.81 -6.99
CA ASN A 160 -6.02 -13.44 -8.39
C ASN A 160 -7.44 -12.89 -8.63
N VAL A 161 -7.53 -11.91 -9.51
CA VAL A 161 -8.79 -11.27 -9.92
C VAL A 161 -8.90 -11.20 -11.43
N VAL A 162 -10.05 -10.78 -11.93
CA VAL A 162 -10.21 -10.40 -13.34
C VAL A 162 -10.83 -9.01 -13.40
N THR A 163 -10.08 -8.06 -13.92
CA THR A 163 -10.50 -6.67 -14.07
C THR A 163 -11.26 -6.44 -15.39
N GLY A 164 -11.60 -5.21 -15.67
CA GLY A 164 -12.33 -4.82 -16.87
C GLY A 164 -11.61 -5.16 -18.16
N ALA A 165 -12.38 -5.52 -19.19
CA ALA A 165 -11.87 -5.90 -20.49
C ALA A 165 -11.23 -4.72 -21.24
N LEU A 166 -10.16 -4.99 -22.00
CA LEU A 166 -9.42 -3.95 -22.71
C LEU A 166 -10.16 -3.33 -23.91
N ASN A 167 -11.34 -3.83 -24.22
CA ASN A 167 -12.14 -3.36 -25.37
C ASN A 167 -13.06 -2.17 -25.03
N GLY A 168 -12.69 -1.31 -24.09
CA GLY A 168 -13.46 -0.14 -23.68
C GLY A 168 -14.11 -0.27 -22.30
N HIS A 169 -13.84 -1.35 -21.59
CA HIS A 169 -14.38 -1.62 -20.25
C HIS A 169 -13.29 -1.68 -19.18
N GLN A 170 -12.17 -1.00 -19.41
CA GLN A 170 -11.05 -1.03 -18.48
C GLN A 170 -11.45 -0.54 -17.08
N THR A 171 -11.03 -1.26 -16.06
CA THR A 171 -11.09 -0.76 -14.69
C THR A 171 -10.17 0.46 -14.57
N PRO A 172 -10.65 1.62 -14.08
CA PRO A 172 -9.83 2.82 -14.04
C PRO A 172 -8.73 2.72 -12.99
N THR A 173 -7.53 3.21 -13.33
CA THR A 173 -6.47 3.45 -12.35
C THR A 173 -6.87 4.60 -11.43
N GLY A 174 -6.41 4.56 -10.19
CA GLY A 174 -6.66 5.64 -9.24
C GLY A 174 -6.53 5.20 -7.80
N LEU A 175 -6.61 6.20 -6.93
CA LEU A 175 -6.77 6.00 -5.50
C LEU A 175 -8.22 6.35 -5.14
N TYR A 176 -8.92 5.37 -4.66
CA TYR A 176 -10.33 5.41 -4.32
C TYR A 176 -10.55 5.00 -2.86
N GLU A 177 -11.79 4.95 -2.45
CA GLU A 177 -12.21 4.45 -1.15
C GLU A 177 -13.42 3.53 -1.31
N THR A 178 -13.50 2.52 -0.47
CA THR A 178 -14.72 1.70 -0.38
C THR A 178 -15.88 2.54 0.16
N HIS A 179 -17.06 2.37 -0.44
CA HIS A 179 -18.28 2.96 0.07
C HIS A 179 -19.48 2.08 -0.30
N GLY A 180 -20.39 1.90 0.64
CA GLY A 180 -21.58 1.10 0.42
C GLY A 180 -21.30 -0.38 0.13
N LYS A 181 -21.65 -1.23 1.08
CA LYS A 181 -21.59 -2.68 0.94
C LYS A 181 -22.99 -3.25 0.82
N GLU A 182 -23.19 -4.14 -0.13
CA GLU A 182 -24.46 -4.81 -0.36
C GLU A 182 -24.24 -6.33 -0.42
N HIS A 183 -25.27 -7.06 -0.06
CA HIS A 183 -25.28 -8.52 -0.09
C HIS A 183 -26.48 -9.00 -0.94
N ASP A 184 -26.29 -10.09 -1.69
CA ASP A 184 -27.32 -10.68 -2.55
C ASP A 184 -27.89 -9.67 -3.58
N VAL A 185 -26.99 -9.17 -4.43
CA VAL A 185 -27.30 -8.10 -5.39
C VAL A 185 -27.31 -8.63 -6.82
N TRP A 186 -28.29 -8.17 -7.61
CA TRP A 186 -28.27 -8.36 -9.06
C TRP A 186 -27.57 -7.18 -9.74
N LEU A 187 -26.50 -7.48 -10.48
CA LEU A 187 -25.80 -6.50 -11.30
C LEU A 187 -26.38 -6.55 -12.71
N LYS A 188 -26.81 -5.38 -13.21
CA LYS A 188 -27.44 -5.25 -14.53
C LYS A 188 -26.67 -4.28 -15.40
N GLY A 189 -26.25 -4.72 -16.56
CA GLY A 189 -25.79 -3.89 -17.68
C GLY A 189 -26.76 -3.96 -18.85
N ASP A 190 -26.34 -3.41 -19.99
CA ASP A 190 -27.14 -3.43 -21.22
C ASP A 190 -27.34 -4.84 -21.79
N ASP A 191 -26.34 -5.70 -21.61
CA ASP A 191 -26.25 -7.04 -22.19
C ASP A 191 -26.09 -8.18 -21.16
N TYR A 192 -26.13 -7.88 -19.86
CA TYR A 192 -26.03 -8.88 -18.81
C TYR A 192 -26.94 -8.60 -17.60
N LEU A 193 -27.23 -9.67 -16.90
CA LEU A 193 -27.84 -9.68 -15.56
C LEU A 193 -27.24 -10.81 -14.78
N VAL A 194 -26.48 -10.51 -13.73
CA VAL A 194 -25.75 -11.49 -12.91
C VAL A 194 -25.98 -11.28 -11.44
N PHE A 195 -26.10 -12.37 -10.71
CA PHE A 195 -26.25 -12.35 -9.26
C PHE A 195 -24.87 -12.39 -8.62
N VAL A 196 -24.65 -11.56 -7.59
CA VAL A 196 -23.44 -11.60 -6.73
C VAL A 196 -23.85 -11.62 -5.26
N LYS A 197 -23.13 -12.39 -4.48
CA LYS A 197 -23.37 -12.46 -3.03
C LYS A 197 -22.83 -11.23 -2.31
N TYR A 198 -21.73 -10.69 -2.78
CA TYR A 198 -21.02 -9.60 -2.11
C TYR A 198 -20.70 -8.49 -3.10
N TRP A 199 -21.06 -7.29 -2.75
CA TRP A 199 -20.74 -6.08 -3.49
C TRP A 199 -20.12 -5.03 -2.58
N VAL A 200 -19.03 -4.41 -3.02
CA VAL A 200 -18.40 -3.24 -2.39
C VAL A 200 -18.17 -2.18 -3.46
N SER A 201 -18.83 -1.04 -3.33
CA SER A 201 -18.64 0.09 -4.25
C SER A 201 -17.27 0.73 -4.07
N VAL A 202 -16.63 1.15 -5.17
CA VAL A 202 -15.31 1.79 -5.18
C VAL A 202 -15.31 3.04 -6.06
N VAL A 203 -15.73 2.96 -7.32
CA VAL A 203 -15.74 4.12 -8.21
C VAL A 203 -17.20 4.51 -8.48
N GLY A 204 -17.71 5.46 -7.72
CA GLY A 204 -19.14 5.72 -7.67
C GLY A 204 -19.90 4.43 -7.35
N ASP A 205 -21.15 4.36 -7.74
CA ASP A 205 -21.96 3.14 -7.61
C ASP A 205 -21.86 2.22 -8.84
N ILE A 206 -20.88 2.47 -9.73
CA ILE A 206 -20.80 1.82 -11.04
C ILE A 206 -19.75 0.72 -11.04
N ILE A 207 -18.57 0.96 -10.44
CA ILE A 207 -17.47 0.01 -10.40
C ILE A 207 -17.22 -0.39 -8.95
N GLY A 208 -17.18 -1.68 -8.71
CA GLY A 208 -16.94 -2.25 -7.39
C GLY A 208 -16.16 -3.54 -7.43
N LEU A 209 -15.90 -4.04 -6.24
CA LEU A 209 -15.37 -5.37 -5.99
C LEU A 209 -16.57 -6.30 -5.76
N HIS A 210 -16.59 -7.46 -6.40
CA HIS A 210 -17.68 -8.43 -6.20
C HIS A 210 -17.21 -9.86 -6.50
N ASP A 211 -17.87 -10.84 -5.94
CA ASP A 211 -17.66 -12.23 -6.29
C ASP A 211 -18.12 -12.51 -7.72
N ALA A 212 -17.50 -13.52 -8.32
CA ALA A 212 -17.81 -13.94 -9.69
C ALA A 212 -17.88 -15.47 -9.77
N SER A 213 -18.95 -16.02 -9.21
CA SER A 213 -19.18 -17.47 -9.10
C SER A 213 -19.28 -18.20 -10.45
N TRP A 214 -19.53 -17.47 -11.53
CA TRP A 214 -19.55 -17.99 -12.91
C TRP A 214 -18.16 -18.21 -13.51
N ARG A 215 -17.08 -17.78 -12.80
CA ARG A 215 -15.70 -17.95 -13.26
C ARG A 215 -15.02 -19.10 -12.55
N GLU A 216 -14.38 -19.95 -13.32
CA GLU A 216 -13.51 -21.00 -12.78
C GLU A 216 -12.05 -20.53 -12.65
N ASN A 217 -11.67 -19.50 -13.42
CA ASN A 217 -10.31 -19.02 -13.50
C ASN A 217 -10.22 -17.52 -13.32
N PHE A 218 -9.19 -17.10 -12.59
CA PHE A 218 -8.87 -15.69 -12.32
C PHE A 218 -7.39 -15.44 -12.58
N GLY A 219 -7.01 -14.19 -12.76
CA GLY A 219 -5.63 -13.79 -13.00
C GLY A 219 -5.22 -13.85 -14.47
N ALA A 220 -3.91 -13.90 -14.71
CA ALA A 220 -3.32 -14.02 -16.04
C ALA A 220 -3.91 -13.02 -17.07
N SER A 221 -4.06 -13.44 -18.30
CA SER A 221 -4.57 -12.61 -19.40
C SER A 221 -6.08 -12.70 -19.62
N PHE A 222 -6.85 -13.22 -18.65
CA PHE A 222 -8.30 -13.38 -18.83
C PHE A 222 -9.04 -12.06 -19.05
N TYR A 223 -8.52 -10.95 -18.48
CA TYR A 223 -9.10 -9.62 -18.67
C TYR A 223 -9.01 -9.11 -20.11
N VAL A 224 -8.09 -9.62 -20.92
CA VAL A 224 -7.88 -9.13 -22.30
C VAL A 224 -9.10 -9.38 -23.18
N TYR A 225 -9.69 -10.56 -23.09
CA TYR A 225 -10.80 -10.97 -23.95
C TYR A 225 -12.08 -11.37 -23.17
N GLY A 226 -11.94 -11.65 -21.91
CA GLY A 226 -13.03 -12.12 -21.03
C GLY A 226 -13.08 -11.33 -19.72
N GLY A 227 -12.63 -10.07 -19.75
CA GLY A 227 -12.73 -9.18 -18.60
C GLY A 227 -14.16 -8.80 -18.25
N SER A 228 -14.32 -8.09 -17.16
CA SER A 228 -15.59 -7.53 -16.74
C SER A 228 -15.94 -6.26 -17.54
N HIS A 229 -17.04 -5.62 -17.21
CA HIS A 229 -17.42 -4.29 -17.70
C HIS A 229 -16.84 -3.15 -16.83
N GLY A 230 -15.74 -3.40 -16.12
CA GLY A 230 -15.05 -2.41 -15.30
C GLY A 230 -14.87 -2.81 -13.83
N CYS A 231 -15.70 -3.69 -13.31
CA CYS A 231 -15.59 -4.19 -11.95
C CYS A 231 -14.41 -5.14 -11.76
N VAL A 232 -14.04 -5.37 -10.52
CA VAL A 232 -13.03 -6.37 -10.15
C VAL A 232 -13.72 -7.66 -9.76
N ASN A 233 -13.70 -8.63 -10.67
CA ASN A 233 -14.23 -9.98 -10.43
C ASN A 233 -13.28 -10.74 -9.50
N THR A 234 -13.78 -11.19 -8.39
CA THR A 234 -13.02 -11.77 -7.28
C THR A 234 -13.54 -13.17 -6.96
N PRO A 235 -12.68 -14.13 -6.57
CA PRO A 235 -13.14 -15.40 -5.98
C PRO A 235 -14.03 -15.16 -4.76
N GLU A 236 -15.09 -15.97 -4.63
CA GLU A 236 -16.13 -15.78 -3.62
C GLU A 236 -15.57 -15.73 -2.18
N GLU A 237 -14.66 -16.65 -1.84
CA GLU A 237 -14.10 -16.74 -0.49
C GLU A 237 -13.27 -15.47 -0.14
N ALA A 238 -12.54 -14.94 -1.11
CA ALA A 238 -11.80 -13.70 -0.92
C ALA A 238 -12.73 -12.50 -0.78
N MET A 239 -13.77 -12.45 -1.62
CA MET A 239 -14.74 -11.37 -1.57
C MET A 239 -15.54 -11.36 -0.26
N ALA A 240 -15.87 -12.52 0.27
CA ALA A 240 -16.52 -12.67 1.56
C ALA A 240 -15.68 -12.04 2.70
N LEU A 241 -14.36 -12.25 2.70
CA LEU A 241 -13.47 -11.64 3.68
C LEU A 241 -13.41 -10.10 3.51
N ILE A 242 -13.26 -9.63 2.29
CA ILE A 242 -13.20 -8.19 1.99
C ILE A 242 -14.52 -7.53 2.44
N TRP A 243 -15.66 -8.09 2.04
CA TRP A 243 -16.98 -7.57 2.39
C TRP A 243 -17.20 -7.48 3.90
N ASN A 244 -16.72 -8.45 4.66
CA ASN A 244 -16.87 -8.46 6.11
C ASN A 244 -15.93 -7.50 6.84
N LEU A 245 -14.69 -7.38 6.38
CA LEU A 245 -13.62 -6.72 7.12
C LEU A 245 -13.24 -5.33 6.61
N ALA A 246 -13.49 -5.01 5.33
CA ALA A 246 -13.31 -3.67 4.84
C ALA A 246 -14.40 -2.75 5.42
N GLU A 247 -14.02 -1.56 5.83
CA GLU A 247 -14.91 -0.52 6.33
C GLU A 247 -15.13 0.53 5.24
N ASP A 248 -16.23 1.28 5.31
CA ASP A 248 -16.41 2.43 4.41
C ASP A 248 -15.25 3.42 4.63
N GLY A 249 -14.66 3.91 3.53
CA GLY A 249 -13.47 4.75 3.57
C GLY A 249 -12.15 3.95 3.58
N THR A 250 -12.17 2.61 3.48
CA THR A 250 -10.93 1.86 3.27
C THR A 250 -10.32 2.25 1.93
N PRO A 251 -9.05 2.75 1.89
CA PRO A 251 -8.38 3.10 0.64
C PRO A 251 -8.28 1.92 -0.32
N VAL A 252 -8.53 2.19 -1.60
CA VAL A 252 -8.40 1.21 -2.69
C VAL A 252 -7.47 1.78 -3.75
N LEU A 253 -6.25 1.29 -3.80
CA LEU A 253 -5.27 1.66 -4.81
C LEU A 253 -5.39 0.71 -6.00
N MET A 254 -5.80 1.25 -7.14
CA MET A 254 -5.89 0.53 -8.41
C MET A 254 -4.80 1.02 -9.35
N HIS A 255 -3.83 0.18 -9.69
CA HIS A 255 -2.66 0.60 -10.45
C HIS A 255 -2.16 -0.48 -11.43
N GLY A 256 -1.21 -0.08 -12.27
CA GLY A 256 -0.64 -0.93 -13.31
C GLY A 256 -1.12 -0.54 -14.70
N ALA A 257 -0.61 -1.21 -15.72
CA ALA A 257 -0.93 -0.93 -17.11
C ALA A 257 -2.32 -1.46 -17.45
N ASN A 258 -3.25 -0.55 -17.63
CA ASN A 258 -4.61 -0.82 -18.08
C ASN A 258 -4.82 -0.33 -19.53
N GLU A 259 -3.76 -0.40 -20.33
CA GLU A 259 -3.76 0.05 -21.71
C GLU A 259 -3.84 -1.14 -22.67
N TRP A 260 -4.53 -0.92 -23.78
CA TRP A 260 -4.47 -1.85 -24.91
C TRP A 260 -3.03 -1.90 -25.40
N TYR A 261 -2.39 -3.02 -25.19
CA TYR A 261 -1.09 -3.32 -25.79
C TYR A 261 -1.32 -4.17 -27.04
N GLU A 262 -1.18 -3.56 -28.22
CA GLU A 262 -1.00 -4.34 -29.43
C GLU A 262 0.45 -4.84 -29.46
N PRO A 263 0.68 -6.13 -29.30
CA PRO A 263 2.03 -6.65 -29.43
C PRO A 263 2.48 -6.47 -30.87
N ALA A 264 3.70 -5.97 -31.05
CA ALA A 264 4.32 -5.77 -32.37
C ALA A 264 4.36 -7.05 -33.24
N ASN A 265 3.99 -8.20 -32.71
CA ASN A 265 4.02 -9.53 -33.33
C ASN A 265 2.71 -10.32 -33.15
N GLY A 266 1.61 -9.68 -32.77
CA GLY A 266 0.31 -10.36 -32.65
C GLY A 266 0.15 -11.30 -31.46
N ASN A 267 1.14 -11.38 -30.56
CA ASN A 267 1.00 -12.13 -29.31
C ASN A 267 0.53 -11.20 -28.18
N PRO A 268 -0.49 -11.61 -27.39
CA PRO A 268 -0.84 -10.90 -26.18
C PRO A 268 0.40 -10.76 -25.29
N ARG A 269 0.46 -9.68 -24.51
CA ARG A 269 1.50 -9.49 -23.50
C ARG A 269 1.67 -10.80 -22.74
N GLU A 270 2.80 -11.46 -22.88
CA GLU A 270 3.13 -12.57 -22.02
C GLU A 270 3.29 -11.97 -20.62
N THR A 271 2.23 -12.04 -19.83
CA THR A 271 2.39 -11.87 -18.40
C THR A 271 3.36 -12.95 -17.94
N LYS A 272 4.32 -12.60 -17.14
CA LYS A 272 5.26 -13.56 -16.52
C LYS A 272 4.54 -14.52 -15.56
N ASP A 273 3.25 -14.70 -15.72
CA ASP A 273 2.49 -15.59 -14.88
C ASP A 273 2.66 -17.05 -15.35
N PRO A 274 3.39 -17.86 -14.57
CA PRO A 274 3.54 -19.29 -14.86
C PRO A 274 2.24 -20.07 -14.67
N ALA A 275 1.19 -19.43 -14.17
CA ALA A 275 -0.05 -20.06 -13.76
C ALA A 275 -1.18 -19.89 -14.77
N ARG A 276 -0.87 -19.79 -16.07
CA ARG A 276 -1.88 -19.74 -17.13
C ARG A 276 -2.83 -20.94 -16.99
N GLY A 277 -4.07 -20.67 -16.56
CA GLY A 277 -5.10 -21.70 -16.40
C GLY A 277 -5.17 -22.36 -15.03
N THR A 278 -4.52 -21.82 -14.01
CA THR A 278 -4.72 -22.30 -12.64
C THR A 278 -5.88 -21.56 -11.97
N THR A 279 -6.70 -22.31 -11.25
CA THR A 279 -7.68 -21.75 -10.30
C THR A 279 -6.96 -20.84 -9.35
N SER A 280 -7.50 -19.64 -9.12
CA SER A 280 -6.92 -18.74 -8.13
C SER A 280 -6.89 -19.42 -6.77
N LYS A 281 -5.72 -19.39 -6.16
CA LYS A 281 -5.61 -19.76 -4.76
C LYS A 281 -5.85 -18.49 -3.96
N VAL A 282 -7.01 -18.41 -3.37
CA VAL A 282 -7.25 -17.39 -2.33
C VAL A 282 -6.26 -17.64 -1.22
N THR A 283 -5.47 -16.62 -0.92
CA THR A 283 -4.61 -16.64 0.26
C THR A 283 -5.43 -16.14 1.43
N VAL A 284 -6.07 -17.06 2.10
CA VAL A 284 -6.78 -16.77 3.35
C VAL A 284 -5.81 -17.04 4.49
N PRO A 285 -5.66 -16.12 5.44
CA PRO A 285 -4.76 -16.32 6.55
C PRO A 285 -5.34 -17.31 7.56
N ASN A 286 -5.24 -18.59 7.26
CA ASN A 286 -5.64 -19.68 8.14
C ASN A 286 -4.49 -20.65 8.37
N GLY A 287 -3.47 -20.18 9.00
CA GLY A 287 -2.27 -20.95 9.26
C GLY A 287 -1.03 -20.33 8.67
N THR A 288 0.09 -20.80 9.11
CA THR A 288 1.41 -20.34 8.69
C THR A 288 1.53 -20.41 7.17
N ARG A 289 1.59 -19.26 6.54
CA ARG A 289 2.02 -19.14 5.16
C ARG A 289 3.33 -18.38 5.11
N VAL A 290 4.34 -19.06 4.57
CA VAL A 290 5.58 -18.39 4.19
C VAL A 290 5.26 -17.52 3.00
N LEU A 291 5.45 -16.22 3.14
CA LEU A 291 5.32 -15.28 2.04
C LEU A 291 6.41 -15.54 1.01
N GLU A 292 6.07 -15.35 -0.26
CA GLU A 292 7.04 -15.48 -1.36
C GLU A 292 8.27 -14.58 -1.13
N PRO A 293 9.46 -14.99 -1.58
CA PRO A 293 10.66 -14.16 -1.46
C PRO A 293 10.45 -12.79 -2.12
N GLY A 294 10.59 -11.73 -1.34
CA GLY A 294 10.33 -10.34 -1.76
C GLY A 294 9.10 -9.71 -1.11
N SER A 295 8.20 -10.49 -0.56
CA SER A 295 7.09 -10.00 0.25
C SER A 295 7.49 -10.01 1.73
N SER A 296 8.26 -9.03 2.14
CA SER A 296 8.87 -9.03 3.49
C SER A 296 7.94 -8.59 4.61
N ARG A 297 6.64 -8.40 4.32
CA ARG A 297 5.85 -7.59 5.21
C ARG A 297 5.29 -8.27 6.42
N ILE A 298 4.67 -9.40 6.33
CA ILE A 298 4.01 -9.95 7.53
C ILE A 298 3.86 -11.46 7.40
N GLU A 299 4.35 -12.16 8.40
CA GLU A 299 4.04 -13.55 8.65
C GLU A 299 2.74 -13.62 9.46
N ILE A 300 1.66 -14.07 8.81
CA ILE A 300 0.37 -14.22 9.50
C ILE A 300 0.41 -15.50 10.31
N GLN A 301 0.28 -15.37 11.62
CA GLN A 301 0.16 -16.49 12.53
C GLN A 301 -1.30 -16.97 12.59
N PRO A 302 -1.54 -18.25 12.88
CA PRO A 302 -2.90 -18.80 13.00
C PRO A 302 -3.80 -18.05 13.96
N ASP A 303 -3.23 -17.49 15.01
CA ASP A 303 -3.95 -16.73 16.05
C ASP A 303 -4.31 -15.29 15.58
N ASP A 304 -3.75 -14.85 14.46
CA ASP A 304 -4.05 -13.54 13.85
C ASP A 304 -5.33 -13.55 13.02
N VAL A 305 -5.91 -14.74 12.82
CA VAL A 305 -7.13 -14.91 12.05
C VAL A 305 -8.34 -14.74 12.96
N VAL A 306 -9.12 -13.71 12.71
CA VAL A 306 -10.44 -13.61 13.34
C VAL A 306 -11.31 -14.73 12.77
N PRO A 307 -11.87 -15.63 13.61
CA PRO A 307 -12.77 -16.67 13.13
C PRO A 307 -13.95 -16.03 12.40
N PHE A 308 -14.03 -16.30 11.12
CA PHE A 308 -15.11 -15.79 10.29
C PHE A 308 -16.08 -16.92 9.97
N ALA A 309 -17.34 -16.72 10.36
CA ALA A 309 -18.41 -17.59 9.91
C ALA A 309 -18.99 -17.02 8.61
N LEU A 310 -18.84 -17.75 7.52
CA LEU A 310 -19.58 -17.42 6.30
C LEU A 310 -21.08 -17.30 6.64
N PRO A 311 -21.77 -16.28 6.12
CA PRO A 311 -23.22 -16.22 6.24
C PRO A 311 -23.79 -17.55 5.75
N LYS A 312 -24.77 -18.11 6.45
CA LYS A 312 -25.44 -19.34 6.00
C LYS A 312 -26.00 -19.10 4.60
N GLU A 313 -25.69 -19.99 3.69
CA GLU A 313 -26.17 -19.94 2.29
C GLU A 313 -27.67 -19.59 2.25
N ALA A 314 -27.99 -18.47 1.63
CA ALA A 314 -29.35 -18.22 1.18
C ALA A 314 -29.64 -19.20 0.05
N GLY A 315 -30.76 -19.87 0.10
CA GLY A 315 -31.09 -21.03 -0.76
C GLY A 315 -30.85 -20.78 -2.25
N GLN A 316 -30.31 -21.76 -2.91
CA GLN A 316 -29.80 -21.73 -4.29
C GLN A 316 -30.86 -21.67 -5.41
N ASP A 317 -32.14 -21.48 -5.11
CA ASP A 317 -33.22 -21.63 -6.08
C ASP A 317 -34.19 -20.45 -6.15
N GLU A 318 -33.71 -19.25 -6.37
CA GLU A 318 -34.61 -18.19 -6.83
C GLU A 318 -34.23 -17.74 -8.25
N ASP A 319 -35.11 -18.09 -9.19
CA ASP A 319 -35.11 -17.47 -10.52
C ASP A 319 -35.10 -15.94 -10.40
N PRO A 320 -34.35 -15.23 -11.26
CA PRO A 320 -34.30 -13.78 -11.22
C PRO A 320 -35.72 -13.21 -11.26
N PRO A 321 -36.02 -12.25 -10.42
CA PRO A 321 -37.38 -11.68 -10.36
C PRO A 321 -37.76 -11.12 -11.72
N THR A 322 -38.71 -11.77 -12.34
CA THR A 322 -39.33 -11.29 -13.57
C THR A 322 -40.15 -10.08 -13.24
N ASN A 323 -39.60 -8.89 -13.39
CA ASN A 323 -40.34 -7.68 -13.35
C ASN A 323 -40.62 -7.01 -12.00
N THR A 324 -39.61 -6.57 -11.31
CA THR A 324 -39.82 -5.45 -10.37
C THR A 324 -38.63 -4.51 -10.41
N THR A 325 -39.00 -3.28 -10.46
CA THR A 325 -38.18 -2.09 -10.44
C THR A 325 -37.19 -2.06 -9.27
N ASP A 326 -35.97 -1.68 -9.55
CA ASP A 326 -35.05 -1.00 -8.64
C ASP A 326 -34.15 -1.80 -7.68
N THR A 327 -33.89 -3.07 -7.89
CA THR A 327 -32.85 -3.74 -7.09
C THR A 327 -31.58 -4.12 -7.88
N ALA A 328 -31.56 -3.86 -9.17
CA ALA A 328 -30.37 -4.12 -9.99
C ALA A 328 -29.54 -2.85 -10.14
N LYS A 329 -28.25 -2.93 -9.79
CA LYS A 329 -27.29 -1.86 -10.08
C LYS A 329 -26.87 -1.91 -11.54
N PRO A 330 -26.82 -0.80 -12.24
CA PRO A 330 -26.16 -0.74 -13.54
C PRO A 330 -24.64 -0.78 -13.32
N VAL A 331 -23.98 -1.62 -14.07
CA VAL A 331 -22.53 -1.71 -14.09
C VAL A 331 -22.10 -1.53 -15.53
N SER A 332 -21.23 -0.58 -15.77
CA SER A 332 -20.67 -0.27 -17.09
C SER A 332 -19.53 -1.20 -17.50
#